data_6e194708e5f4e8f2654f8f279a1b7c67
#
_entry.id   6e194708e5f4e8f2654f8f279a1b7c67
#
_cell.length_a   1.000
_cell.length_b   1.000
_cell.length_c   1.000
_cell.angle_alpha   90.00
_cell.angle_beta   90.00
_cell.angle_gamma   90.00
#
_symmetry.space_group_name_H-M   'P 1'
#
loop_
_entity.id
_entity.type
_entity.pdbx_description
1 polymer ?
#
loop_
_entity_poly.entity_id
_entity_poly.type
_entity_poly.pdbx_seq_one_letter_code
_entity_poly.pdbx_strand_id
1 'polypeptide(L)'
;MKAKLTLSIAATLALLLFCVVVTVNSPRSLAGEALGVDLPRPVETQWSDDHGGFLGDGVTRGVLVFSSQNGAALEKALAENEAWHTLPLPEPVDQFLYSGRFQEEECTPQVQKGYYYFRDRLHDTFSTDQLMDAYSYNATIALYDTQNTTLYLIEYDS
;
A
#
# COMPACT_ATOMS: atom_id res chain seq x y z
N MET A 1 24.90 -2.98 43.08
CA MET A 1 23.62 -2.35 42.73
C MET A 1 23.68 -1.55 41.40
N LYS A 2 24.68 -0.70 41.19
CA LYS A 2 24.76 0.14 39.95
C LYS A 2 24.80 -0.66 38.66
N ALA A 3 25.56 -1.79 38.58
CA ALA A 3 25.65 -2.61 37.34
C ALA A 3 24.34 -3.30 36.94
N LYS A 4 23.50 -3.71 37.90
CA LYS A 4 22.17 -4.29 37.62
C LYS A 4 21.19 -3.26 37.09
N LEU A 5 21.28 -2.03 37.59
CA LEU A 5 20.42 -0.93 37.14
C LEU A 5 20.77 -0.49 35.73
N THR A 6 22.07 -0.38 35.38
CA THR A 6 22.51 -0.02 34.03
C THR A 6 22.13 -1.09 33.00
N LEU A 7 22.21 -2.37 33.34
CA LEU A 7 21.81 -3.48 32.48
C LEU A 7 20.30 -3.47 32.21
N SER A 8 19.51 -3.17 33.27
CA SER A 8 18.03 -3.06 33.11
C SER A 8 17.62 -1.91 32.19
N ILE A 9 18.25 -0.74 32.34
CA ILE A 9 17.97 0.42 31.49
C ILE A 9 18.34 0.14 30.02
N ALA A 10 19.49 -0.49 29.76
CA ALA A 10 19.93 -0.85 28.42
C ALA A 10 18.97 -1.86 27.76
N ALA A 11 18.50 -2.86 28.49
CA ALA A 11 17.55 -3.84 28.00
C ALA A 11 16.19 -3.19 27.67
N THR A 12 15.70 -2.26 28.51
CA THR A 12 14.45 -1.54 28.24
C THR A 12 14.58 -0.64 27.01
N LEU A 13 15.71 0.06 26.86
CA LEU A 13 15.97 0.92 25.70
C LEU A 13 16.04 0.09 24.41
N ALA A 14 16.71 -1.07 24.45
CA ALA A 14 16.80 -1.98 23.30
C ALA A 14 15.43 -2.54 22.92
N LEU A 15 14.59 -2.90 23.90
CA LEU A 15 13.23 -3.36 23.66
C LEU A 15 12.35 -2.27 23.05
N LEU A 16 12.43 -1.03 23.55
CA LEU A 16 11.70 0.11 22.99
C LEU A 16 12.14 0.40 21.55
N LEU A 17 13.46 0.39 21.30
CA LEU A 17 14.00 0.59 19.96
C LEU A 17 13.53 -0.50 18.98
N PHE A 18 13.55 -1.76 19.44
CA PHE A 18 13.04 -2.90 18.65
C PHE A 18 11.54 -2.74 18.34
N CYS A 19 10.72 -2.37 19.33
CA CYS A 19 9.30 -2.13 19.12
C CYS A 19 9.05 -1.01 18.10
N VAL A 20 9.82 0.09 18.16
CA VAL A 20 9.72 1.21 17.21
C VAL A 20 10.06 0.73 15.79
N VAL A 21 11.18 0.02 15.61
CA VAL A 21 11.59 -0.49 14.29
C VAL A 21 10.56 -1.43 13.70
N VAL A 22 10.00 -2.35 14.50
CA VAL A 22 8.97 -3.30 14.03
C VAL A 22 7.68 -2.59 13.64
N THR A 23 7.29 -1.53 14.36
CA THR A 23 6.06 -0.78 14.03
C THR A 23 6.21 0.09 12.79
N VAL A 24 7.36 0.72 12.61
CA VAL A 24 7.64 1.60 11.44
C VAL A 24 7.73 0.78 10.13
N ASN A 25 8.23 -0.45 10.19
CA ASN A 25 8.38 -1.33 9.02
C ASN A 25 7.24 -2.35 8.88
N SER A 26 6.10 -2.13 9.50
CA SER A 26 4.96 -3.03 9.30
C SER A 26 4.32 -2.79 7.93
N PRO A 27 3.76 -3.84 7.25
CA PRO A 27 3.02 -3.68 5.99
C PRO A 27 1.95 -2.58 6.04
N ARG A 28 1.24 -2.46 7.17
CA ARG A 28 0.28 -1.38 7.42
C ARG A 28 0.92 0.01 7.34
N SER A 29 2.08 0.17 7.99
CA SER A 29 2.79 1.45 8.01
C SER A 29 3.32 1.83 6.63
N LEU A 30 3.92 0.86 5.92
CA LEU A 30 4.42 1.03 4.56
C LEU A 30 3.30 1.41 3.61
N ALA A 31 2.18 0.67 3.64
CA ALA A 31 1.02 0.98 2.83
C ALA A 31 0.43 2.37 3.17
N GLY A 32 0.34 2.72 4.44
CA GLY A 32 -0.15 4.04 4.86
C GLY A 32 0.71 5.20 4.37
N GLU A 33 2.03 5.02 4.39
CA GLU A 33 3.00 6.00 3.86
C GLU A 33 2.87 6.13 2.34
N ALA A 34 2.84 5.01 1.61
CA ALA A 34 2.71 5.00 0.15
C ALA A 34 1.42 5.67 -0.34
N LEU A 35 0.33 5.53 0.43
CA LEU A 35 -1.01 6.01 0.08
C LEU A 35 -1.37 7.37 0.71
N GLY A 36 -0.52 7.92 1.57
CA GLY A 36 -0.77 9.18 2.26
C GLY A 36 -2.00 9.14 3.18
N VAL A 37 -2.31 7.96 3.78
CA VAL A 37 -3.46 7.78 4.65
C VAL A 37 -3.11 6.97 5.90
N ASP A 38 -3.65 7.36 7.06
CA ASP A 38 -3.50 6.55 8.27
C ASP A 38 -4.45 5.35 8.22
N LEU A 39 -3.87 4.18 7.95
CA LEU A 39 -4.63 2.95 7.85
C LEU A 39 -5.01 2.42 9.24
N PRO A 40 -6.25 2.03 9.49
CA PRO A 40 -6.62 1.34 10.71
C PRO A 40 -5.93 -0.03 10.78
N ARG A 41 -5.98 -0.67 11.95
CA ARG A 41 -5.36 -2.00 12.12
C ARG A 41 -6.11 -3.04 11.29
N PRO A 42 -5.45 -3.75 10.34
CA PRO A 42 -6.06 -4.84 9.60
C PRO A 42 -6.24 -6.07 10.51
N VAL A 43 -7.19 -6.94 10.16
CA VAL A 43 -7.40 -8.25 10.80
C VAL A 43 -6.60 -9.34 10.11
N GLU A 44 -6.29 -9.15 8.82
CA GLU A 44 -5.44 -10.01 8.02
C GLU A 44 -4.56 -9.16 7.12
N THR A 45 -3.34 -9.62 6.87
CA THR A 45 -2.38 -8.95 5.98
C THR A 45 -1.60 -9.99 5.20
N GLN A 46 -1.59 -9.83 3.87
CA GLN A 46 -0.68 -10.52 2.97
C GLN A 46 0.23 -9.46 2.35
N TRP A 47 1.53 -9.74 2.28
CA TRP A 47 2.51 -8.79 1.77
C TRP A 47 3.63 -9.53 1.06
N SER A 48 3.94 -9.10 -0.14
CA SER A 48 5.11 -9.56 -0.89
C SER A 48 5.85 -8.38 -1.48
N ASP A 49 7.16 -8.51 -1.52
CA ASP A 49 8.07 -7.52 -2.10
C ASP A 49 9.09 -8.32 -2.94
N ASP A 50 9.11 -8.07 -4.24
CA ASP A 50 9.94 -8.76 -5.22
C ASP A 50 10.90 -7.77 -5.91
N HIS A 51 11.57 -6.95 -5.13
CA HIS A 51 12.62 -6.03 -5.60
C HIS A 51 13.99 -6.70 -5.47
N GLY A 52 14.20 -7.79 -6.22
CA GLY A 52 15.45 -8.57 -6.18
C GLY A 52 16.45 -8.26 -7.29
N GLY A 53 16.10 -7.40 -8.23
CA GLY A 53 16.91 -7.07 -9.40
C GLY A 53 18.09 -6.14 -9.10
N PHE A 54 19.11 -6.18 -9.97
CA PHE A 54 20.31 -5.33 -9.87
C PHE A 54 19.99 -3.82 -9.95
N LEU A 55 18.88 -3.45 -10.60
CA LEU A 55 18.42 -2.05 -10.76
C LEU A 55 17.32 -1.66 -9.77
N GLY A 56 16.91 -2.58 -8.88
CA GLY A 56 15.81 -2.32 -7.95
C GLY A 56 14.42 -2.45 -8.59
N ASP A 57 14.35 -2.99 -9.81
CA ASP A 57 13.08 -3.27 -10.48
C ASP A 57 12.33 -4.36 -9.71
N GLY A 58 11.02 -4.18 -9.58
CA GLY A 58 10.21 -5.14 -8.85
C GLY A 58 8.78 -4.70 -8.64
N VAL A 59 8.06 -5.53 -7.88
CA VAL A 59 6.66 -5.25 -7.53
C VAL A 59 6.42 -5.55 -6.06
N THR A 60 5.94 -4.55 -5.33
CA THR A 60 5.35 -4.78 -4.00
C THR A 60 3.85 -5.00 -4.14
N ARG A 61 3.33 -6.03 -3.46
CA ARG A 61 1.89 -6.32 -3.38
C ARG A 61 1.45 -6.42 -1.94
N GLY A 62 0.38 -5.73 -1.60
CA GLY A 62 -0.24 -5.75 -0.27
C GLY A 62 -1.73 -6.05 -0.35
N VAL A 63 -2.21 -6.95 0.50
CA VAL A 63 -3.64 -7.18 0.73
C VAL A 63 -3.90 -7.01 2.22
N LEU A 64 -4.69 -6.02 2.57
CA LEU A 64 -5.05 -5.71 3.96
C LEU A 64 -6.55 -5.81 4.14
N VAL A 65 -6.99 -6.77 4.95
CA VAL A 65 -8.41 -6.97 5.28
C VAL A 65 -8.72 -6.29 6.59
N PHE A 66 -9.83 -5.58 6.64
CA PHE A 66 -10.26 -4.84 7.85
C PHE A 66 -11.53 -5.44 8.44
N SER A 67 -11.72 -5.25 9.73
CA SER A 67 -13.03 -5.47 10.35
C SER A 67 -14.05 -4.48 9.78
N SER A 68 -15.34 -4.79 9.86
CA SER A 68 -16.39 -3.88 9.37
C SER A 68 -16.29 -2.48 9.98
N GLN A 69 -15.93 -2.38 11.26
CA GLN A 69 -15.75 -1.09 11.94
C GLN A 69 -14.56 -0.31 11.39
N ASN A 70 -13.41 -0.97 11.23
CA ASN A 70 -12.20 -0.34 10.71
C ASN A 70 -12.34 -0.03 9.22
N GLY A 71 -13.02 -0.90 8.47
CA GLY A 71 -13.33 -0.68 7.07
C GLY A 71 -14.22 0.55 6.85
N ALA A 72 -15.27 0.72 7.65
CA ALA A 72 -16.11 1.92 7.58
C ALA A 72 -15.35 3.21 7.94
N ALA A 73 -14.44 3.13 8.92
CA ALA A 73 -13.59 4.27 9.27
C ALA A 73 -12.61 4.61 8.14
N LEU A 74 -12.03 3.60 7.49
CA LEU A 74 -11.16 3.78 6.34
C LEU A 74 -11.95 4.37 5.15
N GLU A 75 -13.11 3.81 4.81
CA GLU A 75 -13.96 4.32 3.72
C GLU A 75 -14.24 5.82 3.88
N LYS A 76 -14.57 6.26 5.10
CA LYS A 76 -14.78 7.68 5.39
C LYS A 76 -13.50 8.50 5.15
N ALA A 77 -12.35 8.03 5.61
CA ALA A 77 -11.08 8.73 5.41
C ALA A 77 -10.70 8.83 3.92
N LEU A 78 -10.96 7.77 3.14
CA LEU A 78 -10.72 7.78 1.69
C LEU A 78 -11.67 8.74 0.96
N ALA A 79 -12.93 8.79 1.36
CA ALA A 79 -13.92 9.71 0.76
C ALA A 79 -13.59 11.20 0.99
N GLU A 80 -12.85 11.53 2.06
CA GLU A 80 -12.42 12.88 2.41
C GLU A 80 -11.02 13.23 1.83
N ASN A 81 -10.32 12.27 1.20
CA ASN A 81 -8.97 12.45 0.68
C ASN A 81 -9.01 12.69 -0.84
N GLU A 82 -8.53 13.85 -1.29
CA GLU A 82 -8.56 14.28 -2.69
C GLU A 82 -7.75 13.40 -3.65
N ALA A 83 -6.79 12.63 -3.13
CA ALA A 83 -5.99 11.70 -3.95
C ALA A 83 -6.72 10.37 -4.23
N TRP A 84 -7.85 10.13 -3.58
CA TRP A 84 -8.66 8.94 -3.76
C TRP A 84 -9.93 9.24 -4.55
N HIS A 85 -10.26 8.37 -5.48
CA HIS A 85 -11.39 8.53 -6.37
C HIS A 85 -12.32 7.33 -6.30
N THR A 86 -13.60 7.54 -6.57
CA THR A 86 -14.58 6.45 -6.65
C THR A 86 -14.37 5.61 -7.91
N LEU A 87 -14.58 4.30 -7.80
CA LEU A 87 -14.62 3.41 -8.97
C LEU A 87 -15.78 3.82 -9.93
N PRO A 88 -15.68 3.55 -11.23
CA PRO A 88 -14.71 2.67 -11.90
C PRO A 88 -13.32 3.28 -12.10
N LEU A 89 -12.34 2.41 -12.37
CA LEU A 89 -11.00 2.83 -12.77
C LEU A 89 -11.04 3.64 -14.07
N PRO A 90 -10.14 4.62 -14.25
CA PRO A 90 -9.88 5.20 -15.57
C PRO A 90 -9.27 4.14 -16.50
N GLU A 91 -9.60 4.22 -17.79
CA GLU A 91 -9.20 3.23 -18.80
C GLU A 91 -7.69 2.90 -18.77
N PRO A 92 -6.74 3.88 -18.68
CA PRO A 92 -5.32 3.55 -18.63
C PRO A 92 -4.92 2.69 -17.42
N VAL A 93 -5.51 2.92 -16.24
CA VAL A 93 -5.22 2.14 -15.03
C VAL A 93 -5.83 0.74 -15.12
N ASP A 94 -7.05 0.64 -15.64
CA ASP A 94 -7.72 -0.64 -15.87
C ASP A 94 -6.93 -1.52 -16.86
N GLN A 95 -6.50 -0.94 -17.98
CA GLN A 95 -5.65 -1.62 -18.96
C GLN A 95 -4.30 -2.02 -18.37
N PHE A 96 -3.68 -1.15 -17.58
CA PHE A 96 -2.41 -1.43 -16.93
C PHE A 96 -2.52 -2.63 -15.99
N LEU A 97 -3.56 -2.70 -15.17
CA LEU A 97 -3.76 -3.78 -14.20
C LEU A 97 -4.21 -5.09 -14.84
N TYR A 98 -5.14 -5.05 -15.80
CA TYR A 98 -5.87 -6.25 -16.22
C TYR A 98 -5.68 -6.64 -17.68
N SER A 99 -5.10 -5.77 -18.52
CA SER A 99 -5.02 -6.00 -19.96
C SER A 99 -3.61 -5.77 -20.47
N GLY A 100 -2.67 -6.64 -20.23
CA GLY A 100 -1.36 -6.43 -20.84
C GLY A 100 -0.18 -7.07 -20.12
N ARG A 101 0.92 -6.32 -20.00
CA ARG A 101 2.22 -6.83 -19.53
C ARG A 101 2.18 -7.34 -18.10
N PHE A 102 1.32 -6.81 -17.25
CA PHE A 102 1.37 -7.03 -15.81
C PHE A 102 0.33 -8.06 -15.33
N GLN A 103 -0.87 -8.12 -15.92
CA GLN A 103 -1.93 -9.12 -15.63
C GLN A 103 -2.08 -9.47 -14.14
N GLU A 104 -2.37 -8.45 -13.33
CA GLU A 104 -2.45 -8.59 -11.87
C GLU A 104 -3.77 -9.25 -11.37
N GLU A 105 -4.56 -9.84 -12.28
CA GLU A 105 -5.85 -10.47 -11.93
C GLU A 105 -5.75 -11.54 -10.83
N GLU A 106 -4.62 -12.26 -10.78
CA GLU A 106 -4.41 -13.28 -9.76
C GLU A 106 -4.20 -12.69 -8.35
N CYS A 107 -3.65 -11.47 -8.27
CA CYS A 107 -3.30 -10.81 -7.03
C CYS A 107 -4.25 -9.67 -6.66
N THR A 108 -4.91 -9.07 -7.67
CA THR A 108 -5.80 -7.94 -7.50
C THR A 108 -7.10 -8.21 -8.24
N PRO A 109 -8.15 -8.66 -7.54
CA PRO A 109 -9.42 -8.93 -8.17
C PRO A 109 -10.05 -7.65 -8.71
N GLN A 110 -10.92 -7.77 -9.72
CA GLN A 110 -11.70 -6.65 -10.22
C GLN A 110 -12.69 -6.16 -9.17
N VAL A 111 -12.39 -5.03 -8.55
CA VAL A 111 -13.24 -4.41 -7.54
C VAL A 111 -14.35 -3.62 -8.22
N GLN A 112 -15.60 -3.93 -7.89
CA GLN A 112 -16.77 -3.32 -8.52
C GLN A 112 -17.25 -2.06 -7.78
N LYS A 113 -16.97 -1.95 -6.49
CA LYS A 113 -17.47 -0.87 -5.66
C LYS A 113 -16.44 -0.46 -4.61
N GLY A 114 -16.12 0.83 -4.57
CA GLY A 114 -15.17 1.37 -3.62
C GLY A 114 -14.38 2.53 -4.19
N TYR A 115 -13.11 2.57 -3.86
CA TYR A 115 -12.22 3.66 -4.18
C TYR A 115 -10.95 3.15 -4.83
N TYR A 116 -10.33 4.00 -5.63
CA TYR A 116 -8.98 3.76 -6.16
C TYR A 116 -8.06 4.94 -5.88
N TYR A 117 -6.77 4.63 -5.84
CA TYR A 117 -5.66 5.56 -5.78
C TYR A 117 -4.70 5.23 -6.91
N PHE A 118 -4.18 6.25 -7.58
CA PHE A 118 -3.12 6.12 -8.56
C PHE A 118 -2.12 7.26 -8.37
N ARG A 119 -0.82 6.94 -8.38
CA ARG A 119 0.27 7.93 -8.40
C ARG A 119 1.39 7.43 -9.28
N ASP A 120 1.77 8.23 -10.25
CA ASP A 120 3.04 8.08 -10.96
C ASP A 120 4.14 8.71 -10.11
N ARG A 121 5.00 7.88 -9.53
CA ARG A 121 6.10 8.32 -8.65
C ARG A 121 7.28 8.86 -9.44
N LEU A 122 7.43 8.49 -10.72
CA LEU A 122 8.50 8.97 -11.58
C LEU A 122 8.30 10.47 -11.92
N HIS A 123 7.06 10.86 -12.22
CA HIS A 123 6.73 12.24 -12.58
C HIS A 123 6.07 13.03 -11.44
N ASP A 124 5.91 12.40 -10.28
CA ASP A 124 5.23 12.95 -9.10
C ASP A 124 3.84 13.54 -9.43
N THR A 125 3.03 12.75 -10.13
CA THR A 125 1.70 13.17 -10.59
C THR A 125 0.64 12.08 -10.32
N PHE A 126 -0.62 12.53 -10.25
CA PHE A 126 -1.81 11.67 -10.22
C PHE A 126 -2.47 11.54 -11.61
N SER A 127 -1.90 12.15 -12.66
CA SER A 127 -2.37 11.98 -14.03
C SER A 127 -2.02 10.61 -14.58
N THR A 128 -2.96 10.02 -15.31
CA THR A 128 -2.80 8.73 -16.00
C THR A 128 -2.42 8.88 -17.47
N ASP A 129 -2.24 10.13 -17.97
CA ASP A 129 -2.10 10.43 -19.39
C ASP A 129 -0.91 9.77 -20.07
N GLN A 130 0.17 9.52 -19.31
CA GLN A 130 1.40 8.93 -19.85
C GLN A 130 1.58 7.46 -19.46
N LEU A 131 0.65 6.90 -18.68
CA LEU A 131 0.82 5.56 -18.09
C LEU A 131 1.04 4.47 -19.14
N MET A 132 0.36 4.52 -20.27
CA MET A 132 0.45 3.48 -21.31
C MET A 132 1.63 3.68 -22.27
N ASP A 133 2.20 4.87 -22.33
CA ASP A 133 3.29 5.25 -23.23
C ASP A 133 4.67 5.26 -22.54
N ALA A 134 4.71 5.01 -21.24
CA ALA A 134 5.93 5.07 -20.47
C ALA A 134 6.88 3.90 -20.76
N TYR A 135 8.18 4.19 -20.81
CA TYR A 135 9.25 3.19 -20.91
C TYR A 135 9.53 2.50 -19.58
N SER A 136 9.36 3.24 -18.50
CA SER A 136 9.63 2.86 -17.12
C SER A 136 8.42 3.24 -16.27
N TYR A 137 8.05 2.38 -15.34
CA TYR A 137 6.89 2.57 -14.49
C TYR A 137 7.32 2.62 -13.03
N ASN A 138 7.16 3.75 -12.37
CA ASN A 138 7.25 3.86 -10.92
C ASN A 138 5.89 4.32 -10.43
N ALA A 139 4.98 3.37 -10.28
CA ALA A 139 3.58 3.66 -10.00
C ALA A 139 3.11 3.00 -8.70
N THR A 140 2.32 3.74 -7.92
CA THR A 140 1.54 3.19 -6.81
C THR A 140 0.08 3.16 -7.21
N ILE A 141 -0.53 1.99 -7.14
CA ILE A 141 -1.97 1.77 -7.41
C ILE A 141 -2.58 1.10 -6.19
N ALA A 142 -3.73 1.58 -5.74
CA ALA A 142 -4.48 0.88 -4.72
C ALA A 142 -5.97 0.85 -5.03
N LEU A 143 -6.62 -0.24 -4.62
CA LEU A 143 -8.06 -0.46 -4.72
C LEU A 143 -8.60 -0.76 -3.33
N TYR A 144 -9.61 -0.03 -2.89
CA TYR A 144 -10.34 -0.37 -1.68
C TYR A 144 -11.73 -0.89 -2.03
N ASP A 145 -11.95 -2.17 -1.74
CA ASP A 145 -13.25 -2.83 -1.91
C ASP A 145 -14.12 -2.59 -0.67
N THR A 146 -15.18 -1.79 -0.83
CA THR A 146 -16.12 -1.50 0.26
C THR A 146 -17.04 -2.67 0.59
N GLN A 147 -17.19 -3.66 -0.30
CA GLN A 147 -18.03 -4.83 -0.06
C GLN A 147 -17.32 -5.84 0.85
N ASN A 148 -16.01 -6.00 0.69
CA ASN A 148 -15.19 -6.96 1.44
C ASN A 148 -14.28 -6.28 2.47
N THR A 149 -14.35 -4.94 2.60
CA THR A 149 -13.47 -4.14 3.47
C THR A 149 -11.99 -4.46 3.29
N THR A 150 -11.56 -4.60 2.04
CA THR A 150 -10.21 -5.04 1.68
C THR A 150 -9.50 -3.97 0.84
N LEU A 151 -8.27 -3.67 1.22
CA LEU A 151 -7.37 -2.79 0.49
C LEU A 151 -6.34 -3.65 -0.25
N TYR A 152 -6.24 -3.44 -1.55
CA TYR A 152 -5.21 -3.99 -2.43
C TYR A 152 -4.24 -2.87 -2.78
N LEU A 153 -2.95 -3.12 -2.62
CA LEU A 153 -1.86 -2.20 -2.95
C LEU A 153 -0.91 -2.87 -3.92
N ILE A 154 -0.51 -2.14 -4.93
CA ILE A 154 0.50 -2.56 -5.90
C ILE A 154 1.45 -1.38 -6.10
N GLU A 155 2.75 -1.62 -5.96
CA GLU A 155 3.79 -0.68 -6.34
C GLU A 155 4.69 -1.33 -7.39
N TYR A 156 4.82 -0.65 -8.52
CA TYR A 156 5.71 -1.03 -9.61
C TYR A 156 6.93 -0.14 -9.62
N ASP A 157 8.09 -0.76 -9.74
CA ASP A 157 9.38 -0.11 -9.98
C ASP A 157 10.09 -0.79 -11.15
N SER A 158 10.42 -0.03 -12.23
CA SER A 158 11.11 -0.55 -13.41
C SER A 158 11.98 0.49 -14.13
#